data_32d01b81513a398eb8e99ba27252198a
#
_entry.id   32d01b81513a398eb8e99ba27252198a
#
_cell.length_a   1.000
_cell.length_b   1.000
_cell.length_c   1.000
_cell.angle_alpha   90.00
_cell.angle_beta   90.00
_cell.angle_gamma   90.00
#
_symmetry.space_group_name_H-M   'P 1'
#
loop_
_entity.id
_entity.type
_entity.pdbx_description
1 polymer ?
#
loop_
_entity_poly.entity_id
_entity_poly.type
_entity_poly.pdbx_seq_one_letter_code
_entity_poly.pdbx_strand_id
1 'polypeptide(L)'
;MTDVSDHDASAPTEEQIAQYILDTFPGVETTTNLGYTFFFYGAERMLPFATIASSGNEYERISNLDRPGVFRLNIGVSKATFQSLFGADKVDVSNYDYTALDRIMPHPDYAAQSWICVLNPSQATFERVRTWLAEAYELARGRAARRAKTE
;
A
#
# COMPACT_ATOMS: atom_id res chain seq x y z
N MET A 1 20.30 -7.00 -23.68
CA MET A 1 19.95 -6.85 -23.22
C MET A 1 19.07 -6.56 -22.86
N THR A 2 18.62 -6.59 -22.53
CA THR A 2 17.94 -5.99 -22.13
C THR A 2 16.89 -6.35 -21.93
N ASP A 3 16.48 -7.03 -21.84
CA ASP A 3 15.44 -7.27 -21.67
C ASP A 3 14.79 -7.33 -20.43
N VAL A 4 15.27 -7.86 -19.39
CA VAL A 4 14.72 -7.74 -18.07
C VAL A 4 14.59 -6.29 -17.65
N SER A 5 15.62 -5.50 -17.88
CA SER A 5 15.54 -4.09 -17.47
C SER A 5 14.49 -3.32 -18.28
N ASP A 6 14.29 -3.67 -19.55
CA ASP A 6 13.24 -3.02 -20.33
C ASP A 6 11.86 -3.39 -19.82
N HIS A 7 11.70 -4.64 -19.42
CA HIS A 7 10.46 -5.09 -18.83
C HIS A 7 10.18 -4.36 -17.52
N ASP A 8 11.21 -4.27 -16.67
CA ASP A 8 11.07 -3.60 -15.39
C ASP A 8 10.92 -2.09 -15.51
N ALA A 9 11.38 -1.52 -16.63
CA ALA A 9 11.32 -0.08 -16.80
C ALA A 9 9.91 0.46 -16.82
N SER A 10 8.91 -0.37 -17.15
CA SER A 10 7.52 0.06 -17.17
C SER A 10 6.87 -0.01 -15.79
N ALA A 11 7.47 -0.74 -14.84
CA ALA A 11 6.93 -0.83 -13.50
C ALA A 11 7.17 0.48 -12.76
N PRO A 12 6.20 0.97 -11.98
CA PRO A 12 6.40 2.22 -11.25
C PRO A 12 7.41 2.06 -10.14
N THR A 13 8.21 3.10 -9.95
CA THR A 13 9.12 3.16 -8.80
C THR A 13 8.35 3.60 -7.57
N GLU A 14 9.02 3.46 -6.42
CA GLU A 14 8.45 3.95 -5.15
C GLU A 14 8.07 5.43 -5.27
N GLU A 15 8.97 6.23 -5.83
CA GLU A 15 8.73 7.67 -5.99
C GLU A 15 7.57 7.96 -6.93
N GLN A 16 7.45 7.18 -7.99
CA GLN A 16 6.35 7.36 -8.93
C GLN A 16 5.01 7.03 -8.30
N ILE A 17 4.97 5.99 -7.46
CA ILE A 17 3.73 5.64 -6.76
C ILE A 17 3.35 6.73 -5.77
N ALA A 18 4.32 7.24 -5.00
CA ALA A 18 4.06 8.32 -4.07
C ALA A 18 3.53 9.55 -4.80
N GLN A 19 4.15 9.89 -5.92
CA GLN A 19 3.72 11.05 -6.71
C GLN A 19 2.32 10.85 -7.29
N TYR A 20 2.04 9.62 -7.75
CA TYR A 20 0.70 9.31 -8.26
C TYR A 20 -0.36 9.57 -7.19
N ILE A 21 -0.09 9.13 -5.95
CA ILE A 21 -1.05 9.33 -4.87
C ILE A 21 -1.28 10.82 -4.60
N LEU A 22 -0.19 11.57 -4.54
CA LEU A 22 -0.29 13.00 -4.26
C LEU A 22 -0.98 13.77 -5.40
N ASP A 23 -0.71 13.39 -6.64
CA ASP A 23 -1.28 14.08 -7.79
C ASP A 23 -2.74 13.72 -8.02
N THR A 24 -3.14 12.51 -7.64
CA THR A 24 -4.45 11.97 -7.98
C THR A 24 -5.51 12.31 -6.95
N PHE A 25 -5.14 12.34 -5.66
CA PHE A 25 -6.12 12.43 -4.57
C PHE A 25 -6.00 13.77 -3.85
N PRO A 26 -7.01 14.63 -3.97
CA PRO A 26 -6.95 15.95 -3.33
C PRO A 26 -6.89 15.85 -1.81
N GLY A 27 -6.12 16.75 -1.20
CA GLY A 27 -6.06 16.85 0.25
C GLY A 27 -5.19 15.83 0.94
N VAL A 28 -4.39 15.07 0.20
CA VAL A 28 -3.51 14.08 0.80
C VAL A 28 -2.26 14.77 1.36
N GLU A 29 -1.88 14.38 2.57
CA GLU A 29 -0.64 14.83 3.22
C GLU A 29 0.21 13.63 3.53
N THR A 30 1.53 13.81 3.47
CA THR A 30 2.46 12.72 3.72
C THR A 30 3.40 13.05 4.88
N THR A 31 3.88 11.99 5.52
CA THR A 31 4.90 12.07 6.54
C THR A 31 5.84 10.89 6.35
N THR A 32 7.14 11.13 6.43
CA THR A 32 8.12 10.06 6.34
C THR A 32 8.77 9.88 7.70
N ASN A 33 8.85 8.64 8.17
CA ASN A 33 9.41 8.36 9.48
C ASN A 33 9.87 6.91 9.53
N LEU A 34 11.10 6.68 9.95
CA LEU A 34 11.64 5.34 10.21
C LEU A 34 11.53 4.39 9.02
N GLY A 35 11.76 4.91 7.81
CA GLY A 35 11.71 4.09 6.61
C GLY A 35 10.33 3.87 6.06
N TYR A 36 9.34 4.57 6.58
CA TYR A 36 7.97 4.52 6.09
C TYR A 36 7.54 5.87 5.55
N THR A 37 6.74 5.85 4.48
CA THR A 37 6.01 7.03 4.03
C THR A 37 4.53 6.77 4.29
N PHE A 38 3.89 7.67 5.01
CA PHE A 38 2.49 7.57 5.39
C PHE A 38 1.66 8.55 4.58
N PHE A 39 0.50 8.11 4.08
CA PHE A 39 -0.41 8.96 3.31
C PHE A 39 -1.71 9.11 4.10
N PHE A 40 -2.03 10.37 4.44
CA PHE A 40 -3.21 10.70 5.24
C PHE A 40 -4.14 11.58 4.41
N TYR A 41 -5.43 11.52 4.74
CA TYR A 41 -6.38 12.45 4.16
C TYR A 41 -6.47 13.70 5.05
N GLY A 42 -6.09 14.84 4.49
CA GLY A 42 -6.15 16.09 5.21
C GLY A 42 -5.27 16.11 6.45
N ALA A 43 -5.70 16.80 7.48
CA ALA A 43 -4.98 16.89 8.74
C ALA A 43 -5.26 15.72 9.67
N GLU A 44 -6.07 14.77 9.23
CA GLU A 44 -6.37 13.60 10.04
C GLU A 44 -5.16 12.66 10.00
N ARG A 45 -4.43 12.60 11.10
CA ARG A 45 -3.18 11.84 11.15
C ARG A 45 -3.24 10.63 12.08
N MET A 46 -4.44 10.27 12.51
CA MET A 46 -4.60 9.09 13.35
C MET A 46 -4.44 7.81 12.56
N LEU A 47 -4.85 7.83 11.28
CA LEU A 47 -4.92 6.60 10.50
C LEU A 47 -4.62 6.90 9.05
N PRO A 48 -3.46 6.46 8.54
CA PRO A 48 -3.18 6.61 7.11
C PRO A 48 -4.07 5.68 6.29
N PHE A 49 -4.28 6.01 5.02
CA PHE A 49 -5.02 5.10 4.14
C PHE A 49 -4.09 4.24 3.29
N ALA A 50 -2.81 4.61 3.22
CA ALA A 50 -1.79 3.83 2.53
C ALA A 50 -0.44 4.19 3.12
N THR A 51 0.50 3.24 3.03
CA THR A 51 1.88 3.47 3.46
C THR A 51 2.82 2.77 2.49
N ILE A 52 4.06 3.23 2.45
CA ILE A 52 5.12 2.56 1.71
C ILE A 52 6.27 2.29 2.67
N ALA A 53 6.66 1.03 2.77
CA ALA A 53 7.85 0.65 3.53
C ALA A 53 9.02 0.60 2.53
N SER A 54 10.01 1.46 2.75
CA SER A 54 11.08 1.68 1.79
C SER A 54 12.20 0.64 1.94
N SER A 55 13.00 0.51 0.90
CA SER A 55 14.15 -0.40 0.94
C SER A 55 15.11 0.07 2.04
N GLY A 56 15.81 -0.90 2.64
CA GLY A 56 16.70 -0.61 3.76
C GLY A 56 15.99 -0.42 5.08
N ASN A 57 14.70 -0.69 5.15
CA ASN A 57 13.93 -0.53 6.37
C ASN A 57 14.16 -1.70 7.30
N GLU A 58 14.91 -1.46 8.38
CA GLU A 58 15.26 -2.54 9.31
C GLU A 58 14.08 -3.00 10.16
N TYR A 59 12.98 -2.27 10.14
CA TYR A 59 11.79 -2.65 10.91
C TYR A 59 10.87 -3.60 10.15
N GLU A 60 11.13 -3.81 8.85
CA GLU A 60 10.29 -4.66 8.01
C GLU A 60 11.07 -5.88 7.56
N ARG A 61 11.43 -6.73 8.53
CA ARG A 61 12.31 -7.87 8.26
C ARG A 61 11.61 -8.97 7.46
N ILE A 62 10.30 -9.09 7.61
CA ILE A 62 9.57 -10.17 6.96
C ILE A 62 9.61 -10.08 5.44
N SER A 63 9.74 -8.87 4.90
CA SER A 63 9.75 -8.65 3.45
C SER A 63 11.16 -8.51 2.88
N ASN A 64 12.17 -8.50 3.73
CA ASN A 64 13.57 -8.36 3.32
C ASN A 64 13.74 -7.15 2.40
N LEU A 65 13.46 -5.97 2.93
CA LEU A 65 13.54 -4.73 2.16
C LEU A 65 14.97 -4.21 2.06
N ASP A 66 15.95 -4.98 2.50
CA ASP A 66 17.36 -4.61 2.33
C ASP A 66 17.83 -4.71 0.88
N ARG A 67 17.06 -5.40 0.04
CA ARG A 67 17.39 -5.52 -1.37
C ARG A 67 17.22 -4.18 -2.06
N PRO A 68 18.19 -3.74 -2.88
CA PRO A 68 18.10 -2.42 -3.52
C PRO A 68 16.83 -2.26 -4.35
N GLY A 69 16.15 -1.14 -4.16
CA GLY A 69 14.94 -0.81 -4.92
C GLY A 69 13.68 -1.56 -4.51
N VAL A 70 13.75 -2.42 -3.51
CA VAL A 70 12.58 -3.17 -3.07
C VAL A 70 11.81 -2.35 -2.04
N PHE A 71 10.51 -2.26 -2.21
CA PHE A 71 9.63 -1.56 -1.28
C PHE A 71 8.32 -2.32 -1.16
N ARG A 72 7.56 -2.02 -0.13
CA ARG A 72 6.25 -2.66 0.06
C ARG A 72 5.18 -1.59 0.20
N LEU A 73 4.21 -1.61 -0.72
CA LEU A 73 3.05 -0.73 -0.69
C LEU A 73 1.95 -1.41 0.11
N ASN A 74 1.41 -0.69 1.08
CA ASN A 74 0.37 -1.19 1.97
C ASN A 74 -0.86 -0.32 1.80
N ILE A 75 -2.05 -0.93 1.69
CA ILE A 75 -3.29 -0.22 1.36
C ILE A 75 -4.42 -0.73 2.24
N GLY A 76 -5.15 0.19 2.86
CA GLY A 76 -6.31 -0.16 3.68
C GLY A 76 -7.58 -0.18 2.85
N VAL A 77 -8.01 -1.37 2.42
CA VAL A 77 -9.21 -1.52 1.60
C VAL A 77 -10.42 -1.86 2.47
N SER A 78 -11.59 -1.97 1.84
CA SER A 78 -12.79 -2.37 2.55
C SER A 78 -12.77 -3.86 2.87
N LYS A 79 -13.56 -4.25 3.85
CA LYS A 79 -13.70 -5.66 4.19
C LYS A 79 -14.20 -6.46 3.00
N ALA A 80 -15.14 -5.90 2.22
CA ALA A 80 -15.67 -6.60 1.06
C ALA A 80 -14.60 -6.83 0.00
N THR A 81 -13.75 -5.83 -0.25
CA THR A 81 -12.66 -5.99 -1.19
C THR A 81 -11.65 -7.01 -0.69
N PHE A 82 -11.33 -6.97 0.60
CA PHE A 82 -10.41 -7.95 1.19
C PHE A 82 -10.95 -9.38 1.00
N GLN A 83 -12.23 -9.59 1.31
CA GLN A 83 -12.86 -10.90 1.12
C GLN A 83 -12.84 -11.35 -0.33
N SER A 84 -13.09 -10.40 -1.25
CA SER A 84 -13.07 -10.70 -2.67
C SER A 84 -11.68 -11.15 -3.13
N LEU A 85 -10.63 -10.54 -2.58
CA LEU A 85 -9.27 -10.87 -2.97
C LEU A 85 -8.79 -12.20 -2.42
N PHE A 86 -9.18 -12.53 -1.20
CA PHE A 86 -8.59 -13.68 -0.50
C PHE A 86 -9.61 -14.77 -0.15
N GLY A 87 -10.87 -14.57 -0.49
CA GLY A 87 -11.92 -15.59 -0.27
C GLY A 87 -12.42 -15.67 1.15
N ALA A 88 -11.92 -14.84 2.05
CA ALA A 88 -12.32 -14.88 3.46
C ALA A 88 -11.97 -13.55 4.10
N ASP A 89 -12.63 -13.23 5.24
CA ASP A 89 -12.27 -12.05 6.00
C ASP A 89 -11.18 -12.35 7.04
N LYS A 90 -10.89 -13.62 7.27
CA LYS A 90 -9.78 -14.03 8.12
C LYS A 90 -8.89 -14.96 7.32
N VAL A 91 -7.61 -14.63 7.26
CA VAL A 91 -6.63 -15.40 6.49
C VAL A 91 -5.45 -15.72 7.38
N ASP A 92 -4.78 -16.81 7.05
CA ASP A 92 -3.54 -17.19 7.75
C ASP A 92 -2.39 -16.53 7.02
N VAL A 93 -1.87 -15.43 7.58
CA VAL A 93 -0.79 -14.68 6.92
C VAL A 93 0.50 -15.48 6.81
N SER A 94 0.65 -16.54 7.62
CA SER A 94 1.84 -17.38 7.54
C SER A 94 1.91 -18.21 6.27
N ASN A 95 0.81 -18.27 5.50
CA ASN A 95 0.80 -19.00 4.23
C ASN A 95 1.39 -18.21 3.06
N TYR A 96 1.87 -16.99 3.31
CA TYR A 96 2.36 -16.11 2.25
C TYR A 96 3.86 -15.87 2.38
N ASP A 97 4.52 -15.75 1.23
CA ASP A 97 5.93 -15.39 1.17
C ASP A 97 6.02 -13.87 0.97
N TYR A 98 6.31 -13.16 2.04
CA TYR A 98 6.31 -11.69 2.01
C TYR A 98 7.57 -11.11 1.40
N THR A 99 8.47 -11.95 0.88
CA THR A 99 9.59 -11.48 0.05
C THR A 99 9.26 -11.51 -1.43
N ALA A 100 8.12 -12.10 -1.82
CA ALA A 100 7.73 -12.20 -3.22
C ALA A 100 7.39 -10.84 -3.79
N LEU A 101 7.84 -10.58 -5.01
CA LEU A 101 7.54 -9.33 -5.70
C LEU A 101 6.30 -9.47 -6.55
N ASP A 102 5.59 -8.36 -6.73
CA ASP A 102 4.46 -8.27 -7.66
C ASP A 102 3.35 -9.26 -7.34
N ARG A 103 3.09 -9.45 -6.05
CA ARG A 103 2.04 -10.36 -5.59
C ARG A 103 1.18 -9.65 -4.55
N ILE A 104 -0.14 -9.65 -4.76
CA ILE A 104 -1.08 -9.07 -3.80
C ILE A 104 -1.26 -10.06 -2.65
N MET A 105 -1.04 -9.57 -1.44
CA MET A 105 -1.10 -10.41 -0.25
C MET A 105 -1.84 -9.69 0.87
N PRO A 106 -2.43 -10.43 1.81
CA PRO A 106 -2.96 -9.79 3.03
C PRO A 106 -1.78 -9.26 3.84
N HIS A 107 -1.95 -8.08 4.43
CA HIS A 107 -0.86 -7.44 5.20
C HIS A 107 -0.44 -8.35 6.35
N PRO A 108 0.86 -8.54 6.59
CA PRO A 108 1.30 -9.48 7.63
C PRO A 108 0.85 -9.11 9.04
N ASP A 109 0.65 -7.83 9.31
CA ASP A 109 0.27 -7.37 10.65
C ASP A 109 -1.15 -6.83 10.72
N TYR A 110 -1.69 -6.34 9.61
CA TYR A 110 -2.97 -5.62 9.62
C TYR A 110 -4.02 -6.25 8.73
N ALA A 111 -3.88 -7.55 8.41
CA ALA A 111 -4.90 -8.25 7.64
C ALA A 111 -6.26 -8.21 8.36
N ALA A 112 -6.25 -8.24 9.69
CA ALA A 112 -7.50 -8.21 10.44
C ALA A 112 -8.27 -6.89 10.24
N GLN A 113 -7.58 -5.83 9.86
CA GLN A 113 -8.18 -4.54 9.55
C GLN A 113 -8.40 -4.36 8.04
N SER A 114 -8.31 -5.44 7.27
CA SER A 114 -8.51 -5.44 5.81
C SER A 114 -7.43 -4.69 5.04
N TRP A 115 -6.22 -4.72 5.54
CA TRP A 115 -5.08 -4.16 4.82
C TRP A 115 -4.45 -5.20 3.92
N ILE A 116 -4.04 -4.76 2.73
CA ILE A 116 -3.34 -5.59 1.75
C ILE A 116 -1.97 -5.00 1.49
N CYS A 117 -1.10 -5.78 0.87
CA CYS A 117 0.24 -5.29 0.53
C CYS A 117 0.70 -5.89 -0.78
N VAL A 118 1.68 -5.23 -1.39
CA VAL A 118 2.34 -5.72 -2.59
C VAL A 118 3.74 -5.12 -2.64
N LEU A 119 4.74 -5.96 -2.95
CA LEU A 119 6.11 -5.51 -3.15
C LEU A 119 6.30 -5.25 -4.65
N ASN A 120 6.85 -4.09 -4.98
CA ASN A 120 7.24 -3.75 -6.36
C ASN A 120 6.23 -4.19 -7.41
N PRO A 121 5.02 -3.62 -7.40
CA PRO A 121 4.01 -4.03 -8.38
C PRO A 121 4.47 -3.75 -9.81
N SER A 122 4.17 -4.67 -10.72
CA SER A 122 4.36 -4.44 -12.15
C SER A 122 3.38 -3.39 -12.64
N GLN A 123 3.55 -2.95 -13.88
CA GLN A 123 2.60 -1.99 -14.48
C GLN A 123 1.18 -2.58 -14.47
N ALA A 124 1.04 -3.83 -14.85
CA ALA A 124 -0.28 -4.46 -14.89
C ALA A 124 -0.91 -4.54 -13.50
N THR A 125 -0.12 -4.90 -12.50
CA THR A 125 -0.62 -4.98 -11.13
C THR A 125 -0.95 -3.58 -10.61
N PHE A 126 -0.15 -2.59 -10.97
CA PHE A 126 -0.40 -1.23 -10.51
C PHE A 126 -1.73 -0.68 -11.07
N GLU A 127 -2.15 -1.12 -12.24
CA GLU A 127 -3.47 -0.70 -12.73
C GLU A 127 -4.58 -1.17 -11.80
N ARG A 128 -4.43 -2.35 -11.22
CA ARG A 128 -5.37 -2.82 -10.21
C ARG A 128 -5.22 -2.04 -8.90
N VAL A 129 -3.99 -1.75 -8.53
CA VAL A 129 -3.68 -1.00 -7.31
C VAL A 129 -4.34 0.37 -7.32
N ARG A 130 -4.43 1.01 -8.48
CA ARG A 130 -5.08 2.32 -8.58
C ARG A 130 -6.51 2.29 -8.04
N THR A 131 -7.26 1.25 -8.35
CA THR A 131 -8.63 1.11 -7.87
C THR A 131 -8.67 0.98 -6.36
N TRP A 132 -7.75 0.21 -5.80
CA TRP A 132 -7.71 0.01 -4.34
C TRP A 132 -7.24 1.26 -3.61
N LEU A 133 -6.31 2.02 -4.20
CA LEU A 133 -5.91 3.30 -3.61
C LEU A 133 -7.08 4.27 -3.59
N ALA A 134 -7.87 4.32 -4.67
CA ALA A 134 -9.05 5.18 -4.71
C ALA A 134 -10.06 4.77 -3.64
N GLU A 135 -10.26 3.47 -3.45
CA GLU A 135 -11.16 2.98 -2.41
C GLU A 135 -10.66 3.38 -1.03
N ALA A 136 -9.37 3.16 -0.78
CA ALA A 136 -8.79 3.49 0.52
C ALA A 136 -8.91 4.98 0.82
N TYR A 137 -8.69 5.81 -0.19
CA TYR A 137 -8.84 7.25 -0.07
C TYR A 137 -10.27 7.64 0.29
N GLU A 138 -11.26 7.04 -0.39
CA GLU A 138 -12.66 7.36 -0.08
C GLU A 138 -13.06 6.89 1.32
N LEU A 139 -12.50 5.77 1.77
CA LEU A 139 -12.74 5.33 3.15
C LEU A 139 -12.17 6.34 4.13
N ALA A 140 -11.00 6.89 3.84
CA ALA A 140 -10.40 7.93 4.69
C ALA A 140 -11.24 9.19 4.71
N ARG A 141 -11.76 9.60 3.55
CA ARG A 141 -12.64 10.77 3.49
C ARG A 141 -13.90 10.54 4.33
N GLY A 142 -14.45 9.34 4.26
CA GLY A 142 -15.64 9.01 5.06
C GLY A 142 -15.37 9.07 6.55
N ARG A 143 -14.22 8.56 6.99
CA ARG A 143 -13.83 8.63 8.40
C ARG A 143 -13.69 10.09 8.85
N ALA A 144 -13.05 10.92 8.03
CA ALA A 144 -12.86 12.32 8.35
C ALA A 144 -14.20 13.05 8.45
N ALA A 145 -15.13 12.76 7.54
CA ALA A 145 -16.44 13.38 7.55
C ALA A 145 -17.23 13.00 8.80
N ARG A 146 -17.16 11.72 9.19
CA ARG A 146 -17.85 11.28 10.41
C ARG A 146 -17.26 11.92 11.65
N ARG A 147 -15.93 12.04 11.69
CA ARG A 147 -15.25 12.67 12.82
C ARG A 147 -15.62 14.13 12.94
N ALA A 148 -15.70 14.85 11.82
CA ALA A 148 -16.09 16.26 11.82
C ALA A 148 -17.51 16.44 12.34
N LYS A 149 -18.41 15.50 12.03
CA LYS A 149 -19.80 15.61 12.48
C LYS A 149 -19.94 15.41 13.97
N THR A 150 -19.03 14.66 14.60
CA THR A 150 -19.14 14.41 16.03
C THR A 150 -18.52 15.51 16.86
N GLU A 151 -17.79 16.42 16.23
CA GLU A 151 -17.22 17.58 16.89
C GLU A 151 -18.14 18.77 16.79
#